data_7cd271828ca95a8f0eae86fac08e3014
#
_entry.id   7cd271828ca95a8f0eae86fac08e3014
#
_cell.length_a   1.000
_cell.length_b   1.000
_cell.length_c   1.000
_cell.angle_alpha   90.00
_cell.angle_beta   90.00
_cell.angle_gamma   90.00
#
_symmetry.space_group_name_H-M   'P 1'
#
loop_
_entity.id
_entity.type
_entity.pdbx_description
1 polymer ?
#
loop_
_entity_poly.entity_id
_entity_poly.type
_entity_poly.pdbx_seq_one_letter_code
_entity_poly.pdbx_strand_id
1 'polypeptide(L)'
;MMKTMKLNSFFILLLLTNLSFAQFQTTGKIKEVTENGFHEIILSPEIRSYSKQDLSDIRIFNAKGIEVPYFIQSNSEALLSTFEEYEIVSKTVFPKKSTSIIVAIPSVKNNNQLSLFIANADVVKNYSISGSNNQTEWFGISNSQILDDLNSSSEASVVKTISYPLSTYKYLKIDFDDRKTLPINILKVGNFNTQLQKNILQDIKPKKTIRFELLLPQKHTQLQVVFDAPQIINQIDFEISRPTYYKRKAVIFRKVKRESKRKTEIIEEEIVSFELNSNTKNSFTIPEIFEKDFYIKIENKNNQPLTITSVKYSQKPVSAIVELYANEKYSIKTGNKNLNEPDYDLSDFKNNISGKLSQTSIYDIKQISSSKKQVENKSFWQQGWFMWLCIILGGITILYFTASLVKDLNEKN
;
A
#
# COMPACT_ATOMS: atom_id res chain seq x y z
N MET A 1 66.69 2.90 17.77
CA MET A 1 65.98 3.29 16.53
C MET A 1 65.32 2.02 15.97
N MET A 2 64.09 1.70 16.44
CA MET A 2 63.45 0.44 16.12
C MET A 2 62.18 0.73 15.31
N LYS A 3 62.02 0.01 14.22
CA LYS A 3 60.97 0.07 13.18
C LYS A 3 59.56 -0.15 13.75
N THR A 4 58.76 0.90 13.82
CA THR A 4 57.31 0.83 14.09
C THR A 4 56.49 1.08 12.82
N MET A 5 56.74 0.30 11.77
CA MET A 5 56.05 0.54 10.49
C MET A 5 55.49 -0.70 9.79
N LYS A 6 55.00 -1.68 10.52
CA LYS A 6 54.28 -2.81 9.86
C LYS A 6 52.93 -3.17 10.44
N LEU A 7 52.42 -2.48 11.44
CA LEU A 7 51.12 -2.80 12.07
C LEU A 7 49.93 -2.10 11.38
N ASN A 8 50.16 -0.94 10.75
CA ASN A 8 49.07 -0.16 10.14
C ASN A 8 48.56 -0.73 8.80
N SER A 9 49.39 -1.47 8.06
CA SER A 9 48.98 -2.06 6.76
C SER A 9 48.07 -3.28 6.92
N PHE A 10 48.19 -4.00 8.04
CA PHE A 10 47.36 -5.17 8.32
C PHE A 10 45.92 -4.76 8.78
N PHE A 11 45.82 -3.64 9.49
CA PHE A 11 44.53 -3.09 9.91
C PHE A 11 43.72 -2.45 8.75
N ILE A 12 44.40 -1.90 7.75
CA ILE A 12 43.75 -1.34 6.55
C ILE A 12 43.23 -2.47 5.65
N LEU A 13 43.89 -3.62 5.59
CA LEU A 13 43.42 -4.78 4.82
C LEU A 13 42.17 -5.46 5.45
N LEU A 14 41.99 -5.34 6.77
CA LEU A 14 40.83 -5.90 7.48
C LEU A 14 39.57 -5.05 7.34
N LEU A 15 39.70 -3.77 6.99
CA LEU A 15 38.58 -2.84 6.79
C LEU A 15 37.95 -2.93 5.39
N LEU A 16 38.61 -3.58 4.43
CA LEU A 16 38.16 -3.69 3.04
C LEU A 16 37.33 -4.94 2.72
N THR A 17 37.05 -5.82 3.70
CA THR A 17 36.36 -7.10 3.43
C THR A 17 34.87 -7.14 3.75
N ASN A 18 34.24 -6.01 4.10
CA ASN A 18 32.81 -5.94 4.35
C ASN A 18 32.03 -5.19 3.25
N LEU A 19 32.43 -5.30 2.00
CA LEU A 19 31.52 -5.04 0.87
C LEU A 19 30.58 -6.24 0.76
N SER A 20 29.61 -6.31 1.67
CA SER A 20 28.43 -7.15 1.50
C SER A 20 27.71 -6.64 0.26
N PHE A 21 28.01 -7.22 -0.90
CA PHE A 21 27.21 -6.99 -2.09
C PHE A 21 25.77 -7.35 -1.74
N ALA A 22 24.92 -6.35 -1.65
CA ALA A 22 23.50 -6.52 -1.49
C ALA A 22 22.99 -7.44 -2.61
N GLN A 23 22.72 -8.71 -2.30
CA GLN A 23 22.39 -9.70 -3.32
C GLN A 23 20.90 -9.75 -3.48
N PHE A 24 20.39 -9.11 -4.54
CA PHE A 24 19.01 -9.26 -4.98
C PHE A 24 18.76 -10.68 -5.49
N GLN A 25 17.59 -11.23 -5.21
CA GLN A 25 17.21 -12.58 -5.64
C GLN A 25 16.38 -12.56 -6.91
N THR A 26 15.75 -11.43 -7.24
CA THR A 26 14.87 -11.30 -8.38
C THR A 26 15.12 -9.99 -9.10
N THR A 27 15.03 -10.02 -10.41
CA THR A 27 15.08 -8.83 -11.29
C THR A 27 13.98 -8.89 -12.32
N GLY A 28 13.47 -7.72 -12.70
CA GLY A 28 12.54 -7.55 -13.81
C GLY A 28 12.95 -6.34 -14.65
N LYS A 29 12.54 -6.30 -15.91
CA LYS A 29 12.72 -5.13 -16.78
C LYS A 29 11.46 -4.28 -16.75
N ILE A 30 11.61 -2.97 -16.76
CA ILE A 30 10.51 -2.02 -16.89
C ILE A 30 10.34 -1.73 -18.38
N LYS A 31 9.09 -1.77 -18.87
CA LYS A 31 8.78 -1.48 -20.28
C LYS A 31 9.16 -0.01 -20.58
N GLU A 32 9.86 0.20 -21.69
CA GLU A 32 10.30 1.53 -22.11
C GLU A 32 9.11 2.49 -22.25
N VAL A 33 9.31 3.73 -21.80
CA VAL A 33 8.32 4.79 -21.88
C VAL A 33 8.60 5.69 -23.09
N THR A 34 7.55 6.30 -23.60
CA THR A 34 7.64 7.17 -24.81
C THR A 34 7.75 8.64 -24.45
N GLU A 35 7.48 9.02 -23.20
CA GLU A 35 7.47 10.40 -22.72
C GLU A 35 8.28 10.51 -21.43
N ASN A 36 8.91 11.67 -21.22
CA ASN A 36 9.60 11.97 -19.97
C ASN A 36 8.61 12.35 -18.87
N GLY A 37 8.92 12.01 -17.63
CA GLY A 37 8.17 12.45 -16.47
C GLY A 37 7.78 11.32 -15.54
N PHE A 38 6.83 11.59 -14.63
CA PHE A 38 6.37 10.62 -13.66
C PHE A 38 5.49 9.55 -14.27
N HIS A 39 5.81 8.31 -13.95
CA HIS A 39 5.09 7.12 -14.42
C HIS A 39 4.68 6.25 -13.24
N GLU A 40 3.56 5.56 -13.40
CA GLU A 40 3.06 4.56 -12.48
C GLU A 40 3.49 3.17 -12.95
N ILE A 41 4.34 2.49 -12.17
CA ILE A 41 4.74 1.10 -12.39
C ILE A 41 3.88 0.21 -11.50
N ILE A 42 2.94 -0.53 -12.09
CA ILE A 42 2.13 -1.49 -11.35
C ILE A 42 3.02 -2.68 -10.94
N LEU A 43 3.19 -2.89 -9.63
CA LEU A 43 3.96 -4.01 -9.10
C LEU A 43 3.17 -5.31 -9.28
N SER A 44 3.70 -6.22 -10.10
CA SER A 44 3.06 -7.51 -10.33
C SER A 44 3.10 -8.39 -9.07
N PRO A 45 2.13 -9.34 -8.91
CA PRO A 45 2.15 -10.31 -7.81
C PRO A 45 3.47 -11.07 -7.72
N GLU A 46 4.10 -11.34 -8.85
CA GLU A 46 5.38 -12.06 -8.92
C GLU A 46 6.53 -11.25 -8.31
N ILE A 47 6.67 -9.96 -8.63
CA ILE A 47 7.69 -9.09 -8.01
C ILE A 47 7.45 -8.97 -6.51
N ARG A 48 6.19 -8.78 -6.09
CA ARG A 48 5.82 -8.64 -4.68
C ARG A 48 6.07 -9.92 -3.88
N SER A 49 5.91 -11.07 -4.49
CA SER A 49 6.11 -12.37 -3.83
C SER A 49 7.57 -12.64 -3.43
N TYR A 50 8.52 -12.07 -4.15
CA TYR A 50 9.95 -12.20 -3.85
C TYR A 50 10.50 -11.03 -3.02
N SER A 51 9.67 -10.03 -2.76
CA SER A 51 10.00 -8.89 -1.92
C SER A 51 9.74 -9.19 -0.44
N LYS A 52 10.17 -8.29 0.44
CA LYS A 52 9.67 -8.21 1.81
C LYS A 52 8.19 -7.83 1.78
N GLN A 53 7.44 -8.20 2.79
CA GLN A 53 6.00 -7.88 2.86
C GLN A 53 5.74 -6.36 2.78
N ASP A 54 6.61 -5.55 3.39
CA ASP A 54 6.57 -4.09 3.40
C ASP A 54 7.12 -3.45 2.12
N LEU A 55 7.61 -4.25 1.17
CA LEU A 55 8.21 -3.82 -0.10
C LEU A 55 9.48 -2.96 0.07
N SER A 56 10.05 -2.89 1.26
CA SER A 56 11.20 -2.03 1.61
C SER A 56 12.49 -2.39 0.88
N ASP A 57 12.59 -3.58 0.32
CA ASP A 57 13.77 -4.08 -0.41
C ASP A 57 13.69 -3.90 -1.94
N ILE A 58 12.64 -3.29 -2.46
CA ILE A 58 12.54 -2.96 -3.88
C ILE A 58 13.55 -1.86 -4.21
N ARG A 59 14.21 -1.97 -5.38
CA ARG A 59 15.06 -0.93 -5.95
C ARG A 59 14.87 -0.86 -7.46
N ILE A 60 14.88 0.36 -7.98
CA ILE A 60 14.80 0.64 -9.43
C ILE A 60 16.16 1.17 -9.87
N PHE A 61 16.67 0.68 -10.99
CA PHE A 61 17.97 1.07 -11.55
C PHE A 61 17.82 1.46 -13.01
N ASN A 62 18.58 2.46 -13.43
CA ASN A 62 18.73 2.80 -14.85
C ASN A 62 19.76 1.87 -15.54
N ALA A 63 19.98 2.07 -16.84
CA ALA A 63 20.93 1.28 -17.64
C ALA A 63 22.38 1.36 -17.15
N LYS A 64 22.76 2.43 -16.44
CA LYS A 64 24.10 2.61 -15.86
C LYS A 64 24.24 1.93 -14.49
N GLY A 65 23.18 1.30 -13.98
CA GLY A 65 23.16 0.71 -12.64
C GLY A 65 23.02 1.72 -11.51
N ILE A 66 22.64 2.95 -11.81
CA ILE A 66 22.36 3.99 -10.82
C ILE A 66 20.94 3.81 -10.32
N GLU A 67 20.76 3.87 -9.01
CA GLU A 67 19.46 3.77 -8.35
C GLU A 67 18.60 5.01 -8.68
N VAL A 68 17.31 4.77 -8.99
CA VAL A 68 16.35 5.80 -9.38
C VAL A 68 15.34 5.97 -8.24
N PRO A 69 15.14 7.19 -7.70
CA PRO A 69 14.18 7.45 -6.65
C PRO A 69 12.74 7.12 -7.06
N TYR A 70 11.98 6.56 -6.13
CA TYR A 70 10.56 6.25 -6.30
C TYR A 70 9.87 6.30 -4.93
N PHE A 71 8.55 6.29 -4.93
CA PHE A 71 7.76 5.99 -3.73
C PHE A 71 6.68 4.96 -4.03
N ILE A 72 6.32 4.19 -3.02
CA ILE A 72 5.23 3.21 -3.12
C ILE A 72 3.89 3.90 -2.87
N GLN A 73 2.96 3.67 -3.79
CA GLN A 73 1.57 4.08 -3.66
C GLN A 73 0.70 2.84 -3.65
N SER A 74 0.02 2.60 -2.53
CA SER A 74 -1.05 1.61 -2.51
C SER A 74 -2.28 2.26 -3.13
N ASN A 75 -2.78 1.67 -4.19
CA ASN A 75 -4.08 2.04 -4.75
C ASN A 75 -5.16 1.51 -3.77
N SER A 76 -5.25 2.13 -2.60
CA SER A 76 -6.49 2.09 -1.83
C SER A 76 -7.55 2.70 -2.72
N GLU A 77 -8.80 2.25 -2.63
CA GLU A 77 -9.94 2.79 -3.38
C GLU A 77 -9.78 4.30 -3.51
N ALA A 78 -9.15 4.72 -4.59
CA ALA A 78 -9.02 6.13 -4.88
C ALA A 78 -10.43 6.56 -5.27
N LEU A 79 -11.07 7.26 -4.36
CA LEU A 79 -12.21 8.07 -4.69
C LEU A 79 -11.67 9.12 -5.68
N LEU A 80 -11.68 8.77 -6.97
CA LEU A 80 -11.40 9.76 -8.00
C LEU A 80 -12.54 10.75 -7.95
N SER A 81 -12.33 11.81 -7.21
CA SER A 81 -13.23 12.93 -7.15
C SER A 81 -12.89 13.85 -8.33
N THR A 82 -13.63 13.72 -9.41
CA THR A 82 -13.49 14.61 -10.57
C THR A 82 -14.47 15.76 -10.39
N PHE A 83 -13.98 16.99 -10.44
CA PHE A 83 -14.86 18.16 -10.42
C PHE A 83 -15.54 18.31 -11.80
N GLU A 84 -16.86 18.25 -11.82
CA GLU A 84 -17.69 18.55 -12.98
C GLU A 84 -18.16 20.00 -12.86
N GLU A 85 -17.64 20.88 -13.70
CA GLU A 85 -17.98 22.29 -13.72
C GLU A 85 -19.36 22.49 -14.37
N TYR A 86 -20.22 23.26 -13.69
CA TYR A 86 -21.54 23.62 -14.17
C TYR A 86 -21.55 25.04 -14.73
N GLU A 87 -22.38 25.27 -15.75
CA GLU A 87 -22.50 26.57 -16.39
C GLU A 87 -23.15 27.59 -15.44
N ILE A 88 -22.49 28.72 -15.23
CA ILE A 88 -23.06 29.90 -14.58
C ILE A 88 -23.82 30.68 -15.66
N VAL A 89 -25.13 30.47 -15.75
CA VAL A 89 -25.99 31.12 -16.78
C VAL A 89 -26.07 32.63 -16.57
N SER A 90 -26.07 33.09 -15.31
CA SER A 90 -26.16 34.50 -14.97
C SER A 90 -25.47 34.79 -13.64
N LYS A 91 -24.78 35.92 -13.58
CA LYS A 91 -24.24 36.50 -12.35
C LYS A 91 -24.64 37.98 -12.29
N THR A 92 -25.45 38.35 -11.31
CA THR A 92 -25.97 39.72 -11.15
C THR A 92 -25.57 40.22 -9.76
N VAL A 93 -25.00 41.40 -9.70
CA VAL A 93 -24.58 42.08 -8.46
C VAL A 93 -25.42 43.33 -8.28
N PHE A 94 -26.20 43.39 -7.19
CA PHE A 94 -26.89 44.59 -6.75
C PHE A 94 -26.11 45.20 -5.57
N PRO A 95 -25.37 46.31 -5.78
CA PRO A 95 -24.49 46.86 -4.77
C PRO A 95 -25.22 47.15 -3.46
N LYS A 96 -24.61 46.72 -2.33
CA LYS A 96 -25.16 46.84 -0.97
C LYS A 96 -26.55 46.17 -0.78
N LYS A 97 -26.88 45.20 -1.63
CA LYS A 97 -28.12 44.46 -1.54
C LYS A 97 -27.89 42.97 -1.64
N SER A 98 -27.48 42.46 -2.79
CA SER A 98 -27.25 41.05 -3.00
C SER A 98 -26.43 40.75 -4.23
N THR A 99 -25.70 39.62 -4.21
CA THR A 99 -25.16 38.95 -5.40
C THR A 99 -25.97 37.71 -5.67
N SER A 100 -26.41 37.55 -6.93
CA SER A 100 -27.21 36.40 -7.36
C SER A 100 -26.49 35.67 -8.48
N ILE A 101 -26.39 34.35 -8.40
CA ILE A 101 -25.90 33.49 -9.47
C ILE A 101 -26.97 32.48 -9.84
N ILE A 102 -27.10 32.21 -11.14
CA ILE A 102 -27.97 31.17 -11.68
C ILE A 102 -27.09 30.12 -12.32
N VAL A 103 -27.25 28.86 -11.91
CA VAL A 103 -26.46 27.73 -12.34
C VAL A 103 -27.35 26.74 -13.08
N ALA A 104 -26.91 26.28 -14.26
CA ALA A 104 -27.57 25.19 -14.98
C ALA A 104 -27.10 23.84 -14.42
N ILE A 105 -28.04 22.98 -14.07
CA ILE A 105 -27.76 21.63 -13.56
C ILE A 105 -27.78 20.64 -14.73
N PRO A 106 -26.64 20.01 -15.09
CA PRO A 106 -26.49 19.29 -16.37
C PRO A 106 -27.16 17.92 -16.45
N SER A 107 -27.90 17.46 -15.55
CA SER A 107 -28.77 16.31 -15.71
C SER A 107 -29.59 16.02 -14.47
N VAL A 108 -30.71 15.32 -14.68
CA VAL A 108 -31.72 14.93 -13.68
C VAL A 108 -31.19 13.88 -12.67
N LYS A 109 -29.96 14.01 -12.24
CA LYS A 109 -29.51 13.31 -11.02
C LYS A 109 -30.02 14.14 -9.85
N ASN A 110 -30.74 13.47 -8.96
CA ASN A 110 -31.10 14.03 -7.67
C ASN A 110 -29.90 14.76 -7.07
N ASN A 111 -29.90 16.07 -7.14
CA ASN A 111 -28.79 16.89 -6.68
C ASN A 111 -29.17 17.50 -5.33
N ASN A 112 -28.32 17.35 -4.34
CA ASN A 112 -28.51 17.87 -2.99
C ASN A 112 -27.29 18.64 -2.46
N GLN A 113 -26.28 18.85 -3.31
CA GLN A 113 -25.09 19.62 -2.97
C GLN A 113 -24.50 20.30 -4.19
N LEU A 114 -23.78 21.39 -3.96
CA LEU A 114 -23.09 22.17 -4.97
C LEU A 114 -21.80 22.71 -4.40
N SER A 115 -20.69 22.59 -5.11
CA SER A 115 -19.39 23.09 -4.70
C SER A 115 -19.08 24.42 -5.40
N LEU A 116 -18.69 25.41 -4.63
CA LEU A 116 -18.35 26.76 -5.06
C LEU A 116 -16.86 26.98 -4.88
N PHE A 117 -16.16 27.37 -5.93
CA PHE A 117 -14.80 27.92 -5.87
C PHE A 117 -14.90 29.42 -5.68
N ILE A 118 -14.44 29.93 -4.55
CA ILE A 118 -14.61 31.32 -4.13
C ILE A 118 -13.22 31.93 -3.96
N ALA A 119 -12.98 33.08 -4.60
CA ALA A 119 -11.75 33.86 -4.34
C ALA A 119 -11.69 34.25 -2.87
N ASN A 120 -10.49 34.20 -2.26
CA ASN A 120 -10.30 34.51 -0.85
C ASN A 120 -11.01 35.82 -0.43
N ALA A 121 -11.79 35.73 0.64
CA ALA A 121 -12.53 36.83 1.21
C ALA A 121 -12.67 36.64 2.73
N ASP A 122 -12.39 37.68 3.49
CA ASP A 122 -12.54 37.65 4.94
C ASP A 122 -13.96 38.14 5.33
N VAL A 123 -14.96 37.36 4.98
CA VAL A 123 -16.37 37.68 5.21
C VAL A 123 -17.18 36.42 5.53
N VAL A 124 -18.26 36.61 6.29
CA VAL A 124 -19.30 35.59 6.48
C VAL A 124 -20.52 36.02 5.69
N LYS A 125 -21.06 35.11 4.88
CA LYS A 125 -22.21 35.36 4.00
C LYS A 125 -23.44 34.58 4.42
N ASN A 126 -24.57 35.24 4.48
CA ASN A 126 -25.85 34.56 4.41
C ASN A 126 -26.26 34.36 2.97
N TYR A 127 -26.84 33.19 2.67
CA TYR A 127 -27.33 32.87 1.33
C TYR A 127 -28.65 32.11 1.39
N SER A 128 -29.36 32.14 0.27
CA SER A 128 -30.55 31.32 0.04
C SER A 128 -30.49 30.66 -1.33
N ILE A 129 -31.17 29.53 -1.47
CA ILE A 129 -31.21 28.74 -2.70
C ILE A 129 -32.66 28.63 -3.17
N SER A 130 -32.89 28.90 -4.44
CA SER A 130 -34.17 28.69 -5.14
C SER A 130 -33.95 27.86 -6.38
N GLY A 131 -34.95 27.08 -6.77
CA GLY A 131 -34.94 26.24 -7.97
C GLY A 131 -35.98 26.68 -9.00
N SER A 132 -35.65 26.47 -10.27
CA SER A 132 -36.56 26.77 -11.40
C SER A 132 -36.35 25.78 -12.54
N ASN A 133 -37.39 25.52 -13.32
CA ASN A 133 -37.32 24.76 -14.57
C ASN A 133 -37.30 25.63 -15.83
N ASN A 134 -37.70 26.91 -15.71
CA ASN A 134 -37.90 27.86 -16.84
C ASN A 134 -37.21 29.22 -16.64
N GLN A 135 -36.48 29.42 -15.52
CA GLN A 135 -35.82 30.67 -15.12
C GLN A 135 -36.75 31.86 -14.86
N THR A 136 -38.04 31.68 -14.92
CA THR A 136 -39.05 32.72 -14.67
C THR A 136 -39.76 32.54 -13.34
N GLU A 137 -40.12 31.31 -13.01
CA GLU A 137 -40.73 30.95 -11.72
C GLU A 137 -39.72 30.30 -10.82
N TRP A 138 -39.55 30.86 -9.60
CA TRP A 138 -38.55 30.41 -8.64
C TRP A 138 -39.18 29.91 -7.35
N PHE A 139 -38.79 28.75 -6.92
CA PHE A 139 -39.29 28.11 -5.71
C PHE A 139 -38.18 28.02 -4.67
N GLY A 140 -38.41 28.45 -3.45
CA GLY A 140 -37.43 28.40 -2.37
C GLY A 140 -37.09 26.95 -1.98
N ILE A 141 -35.81 26.61 -1.97
CA ILE A 141 -35.31 25.29 -1.55
C ILE A 141 -34.71 25.39 -0.15
N SER A 142 -33.89 26.41 0.09
CA SER A 142 -33.21 26.63 1.38
C SER A 142 -33.08 28.12 1.65
N ASN A 143 -33.34 28.53 2.88
CA ASN A 143 -33.29 29.93 3.31
C ASN A 143 -32.29 30.13 4.43
N SER A 144 -31.65 31.32 4.46
CA SER A 144 -30.81 31.79 5.57
C SER A 144 -29.69 30.84 6.01
N GLN A 145 -28.99 30.25 5.06
CA GLN A 145 -27.80 29.47 5.32
C GLN A 145 -26.58 30.39 5.50
N ILE A 146 -25.58 29.89 6.20
CA ILE A 146 -24.32 30.63 6.46
C ILE A 146 -23.19 30.00 5.66
N LEU A 147 -22.38 30.86 5.05
CA LEU A 147 -21.16 30.51 4.35
C LEU A 147 -19.99 31.30 4.99
N ASP A 148 -19.09 30.59 5.66
CA ASP A 148 -17.97 31.12 6.43
C ASP A 148 -16.63 30.52 6.00
N ASP A 149 -15.54 30.89 6.68
CA ASP A 149 -14.18 30.41 6.36
C ASP A 149 -13.81 30.54 4.90
N LEU A 150 -14.06 31.70 4.32
CA LEU A 150 -13.82 31.98 2.90
C LEU A 150 -12.39 32.44 2.60
N ASN A 151 -11.43 32.16 3.49
CA ASN A 151 -10.05 32.55 3.34
C ASN A 151 -9.11 31.36 3.52
N SER A 152 -8.09 31.27 2.65
CA SER A 152 -7.01 30.29 2.73
C SER A 152 -5.68 31.01 2.84
N SER A 153 -4.81 30.58 3.74
CA SER A 153 -3.45 31.12 3.87
C SER A 153 -2.48 30.60 2.79
N SER A 154 -2.82 29.51 2.11
CA SER A 154 -1.94 28.82 1.14
C SER A 154 -2.41 28.91 -0.29
N GLU A 155 -3.70 29.20 -0.55
CA GLU A 155 -4.27 29.21 -1.89
C GLU A 155 -5.03 30.51 -2.18
N ALA A 156 -5.16 30.87 -3.48
CA ALA A 156 -5.85 32.07 -3.91
C ALA A 156 -7.40 31.98 -3.82
N SER A 157 -7.92 30.79 -3.57
CA SER A 157 -9.35 30.52 -3.47
C SER A 157 -9.66 29.39 -2.51
N VAL A 158 -10.90 29.34 -2.03
CA VAL A 158 -11.41 28.24 -1.19
C VAL A 158 -12.51 27.49 -1.94
N VAL A 159 -12.65 26.20 -1.63
CA VAL A 159 -13.76 25.37 -2.12
C VAL A 159 -14.75 25.15 -0.98
N LYS A 160 -15.99 25.58 -1.18
CA LYS A 160 -17.10 25.39 -0.22
C LYS A 160 -18.20 24.56 -0.85
N THR A 161 -18.57 23.47 -0.20
CA THR A 161 -19.71 22.66 -0.64
C THR A 161 -20.94 23.06 0.18
N ILE A 162 -21.96 23.53 -0.51
CA ILE A 162 -23.26 23.88 0.07
C ILE A 162 -24.23 22.71 -0.14
N SER A 163 -24.98 22.37 0.91
CA SER A 163 -25.97 21.29 0.88
C SER A 163 -27.38 21.87 0.93
N TYR A 164 -28.33 21.23 0.26
CA TYR A 164 -29.72 21.61 0.20
C TYR A 164 -30.61 20.36 0.05
N PRO A 165 -31.93 20.46 0.32
CA PRO A 165 -32.84 19.36 0.09
C PRO A 165 -32.79 18.85 -1.34
N LEU A 166 -32.97 17.54 -1.52
CA LEU A 166 -32.94 16.88 -2.81
C LEU A 166 -33.79 17.61 -3.84
N SER A 167 -33.21 17.99 -4.97
CA SER A 167 -33.82 18.84 -5.96
C SER A 167 -33.71 18.24 -7.37
N THR A 168 -34.76 18.42 -8.18
CA THR A 168 -34.84 18.03 -9.59
C THR A 168 -34.96 19.22 -10.53
N TYR A 169 -34.77 20.45 -10.03
CA TYR A 169 -34.82 21.66 -10.86
C TYR A 169 -33.66 21.73 -11.82
N LYS A 170 -33.91 22.23 -13.03
CA LYS A 170 -32.88 22.44 -14.07
C LYS A 170 -31.96 23.62 -13.78
N TYR A 171 -32.42 24.58 -12.99
CA TYR A 171 -31.66 25.77 -12.62
C TYR A 171 -31.74 25.99 -11.14
N LEU A 172 -30.59 26.32 -10.54
CA LEU A 172 -30.50 26.76 -9.15
C LEU A 172 -30.05 28.21 -9.13
N LYS A 173 -30.75 29.03 -8.36
CA LYS A 173 -30.37 30.41 -8.08
C LYS A 173 -29.88 30.49 -6.64
N ILE A 174 -28.69 31.06 -6.44
CA ILE A 174 -28.08 31.30 -5.14
C ILE A 174 -27.99 32.81 -4.95
N ASP A 175 -28.67 33.30 -3.95
CA ASP A 175 -28.71 34.71 -3.58
C ASP A 175 -27.88 34.92 -2.33
N PHE A 176 -26.79 35.69 -2.40
CA PHE A 176 -25.91 36.06 -1.29
C PHE A 176 -26.30 37.44 -0.77
N ASP A 177 -26.38 37.60 0.54
CA ASP A 177 -26.72 38.88 1.19
C ASP A 177 -25.48 39.78 1.27
N ASP A 178 -25.50 40.92 0.57
CA ASP A 178 -24.42 41.92 0.51
C ASP A 178 -24.74 43.21 1.29
N ARG A 179 -25.80 43.21 2.08
CA ARG A 179 -26.21 44.42 2.85
C ARG A 179 -25.19 44.84 3.85
N LYS A 180 -24.45 43.92 4.45
CA LYS A 180 -23.47 44.18 5.53
C LYS A 180 -22.03 43.86 5.12
N THR A 181 -21.80 43.22 3.98
CA THR A 181 -20.48 42.74 3.54
C THR A 181 -20.30 42.99 2.05
N LEU A 182 -19.04 43.03 1.56
CA LEU A 182 -18.74 43.13 0.15
C LEU A 182 -19.16 41.86 -0.63
N PRO A 183 -19.52 41.98 -1.91
CA PRO A 183 -19.77 40.82 -2.77
C PRO A 183 -18.61 39.85 -2.79
N ILE A 184 -18.89 38.54 -2.78
CA ILE A 184 -17.88 37.50 -2.97
C ILE A 184 -17.73 37.17 -4.47
N ASN A 185 -16.51 36.78 -4.85
CA ASN A 185 -16.24 36.39 -6.23
C ASN A 185 -16.28 34.88 -6.37
N ILE A 186 -17.36 34.35 -6.97
CA ILE A 186 -17.51 32.95 -7.34
C ILE A 186 -16.78 32.73 -8.65
N LEU A 187 -15.75 31.86 -8.64
CA LEU A 187 -14.90 31.56 -9.79
C LEU A 187 -15.48 30.40 -10.62
N LYS A 188 -15.90 29.35 -9.96
CA LYS A 188 -16.46 28.14 -10.56
C LYS A 188 -17.53 27.55 -9.66
N VAL A 189 -18.48 26.85 -10.28
CA VAL A 189 -19.54 26.12 -9.60
C VAL A 189 -19.66 24.76 -10.24
N GLY A 190 -19.92 23.73 -9.43
CA GLY A 190 -20.07 22.38 -9.94
C GLY A 190 -20.28 21.35 -8.86
N ASN A 191 -20.05 20.10 -9.17
CA ASN A 191 -20.11 19.04 -8.19
C ASN A 191 -18.89 18.11 -8.32
N PHE A 192 -18.50 17.52 -7.20
CA PHE A 192 -17.50 16.46 -7.22
C PHE A 192 -18.18 15.13 -7.51
N ASN A 193 -17.92 14.58 -8.68
CA ASN A 193 -18.28 13.22 -9.01
C ASN A 193 -17.27 12.27 -8.38
N THR A 194 -17.64 11.70 -7.26
CA THR A 194 -16.86 10.66 -6.61
C THR A 194 -17.21 9.32 -7.27
N GLN A 195 -16.41 8.88 -8.20
CA GLN A 195 -16.48 7.52 -8.71
C GLN A 195 -15.58 6.64 -7.85
N LEU A 196 -16.18 5.64 -7.22
CA LEU A 196 -15.44 4.50 -6.70
C LEU A 196 -14.78 3.82 -7.90
N GLN A 197 -13.52 4.16 -8.17
CA GLN A 197 -12.72 3.33 -9.05
C GLN A 197 -12.55 2.00 -8.32
N LYS A 198 -13.37 1.04 -8.71
CA LYS A 198 -13.28 -0.32 -8.21
C LYS A 198 -11.88 -0.80 -8.56
N ASN A 199 -11.01 -0.89 -7.57
CA ASN A 199 -9.66 -1.39 -7.79
C ASN A 199 -9.77 -2.73 -8.47
N ILE A 200 -9.18 -2.84 -9.67
CA ILE A 200 -9.07 -4.10 -10.37
C ILE A 200 -8.04 -4.89 -9.57
N LEU A 201 -8.54 -5.81 -8.76
CA LEU A 201 -7.69 -6.72 -7.99
C LEU A 201 -6.79 -7.51 -8.94
N GLN A 202 -5.58 -7.77 -8.51
CA GLN A 202 -4.64 -8.61 -9.23
C GLN A 202 -4.86 -10.07 -8.84
N ASP A 203 -5.19 -10.92 -9.83
CA ASP A 203 -5.39 -12.34 -9.60
C ASP A 203 -4.07 -13.06 -9.31
N ILE A 204 -4.11 -13.96 -8.35
CA ILE A 204 -3.00 -14.81 -7.94
C ILE A 204 -3.39 -16.27 -8.14
N LYS A 205 -2.55 -17.01 -8.86
CA LYS A 205 -2.78 -18.44 -9.10
C LYS A 205 -1.91 -19.27 -8.16
N PRO A 206 -2.52 -20.18 -7.37
CA PRO A 206 -1.74 -21.13 -6.58
C PRO A 206 -1.02 -22.11 -7.50
N LYS A 207 0.14 -22.60 -7.08
CA LYS A 207 0.85 -23.70 -7.73
C LYS A 207 0.03 -24.99 -7.66
N LYS A 208 -0.59 -25.23 -6.52
CA LYS A 208 -1.48 -26.36 -6.27
C LYS A 208 -2.43 -26.09 -5.13
N THR A 209 -3.60 -26.70 -5.21
CA THR A 209 -4.55 -26.77 -4.09
C THR A 209 -4.83 -28.26 -3.83
N ILE A 210 -4.61 -28.73 -2.61
CA ILE A 210 -4.82 -30.10 -2.20
C ILE A 210 -6.04 -30.14 -1.29
N ARG A 211 -7.00 -30.98 -1.60
CA ARG A 211 -8.23 -31.14 -0.83
C ARG A 211 -8.17 -32.41 0.01
N PHE A 212 -8.57 -32.30 1.26
CA PHE A 212 -8.71 -33.39 2.21
C PHE A 212 -10.11 -33.38 2.81
N GLU A 213 -10.71 -34.55 2.95
CA GLU A 213 -11.96 -34.74 3.70
C GLU A 213 -11.63 -35.44 5.00
N LEU A 214 -11.85 -34.77 6.11
CA LEU A 214 -11.54 -35.27 7.46
C LEU A 214 -12.86 -35.57 8.21
N LEU A 215 -12.94 -36.75 8.78
CA LEU A 215 -14.15 -37.27 9.42
C LEU A 215 -14.14 -37.10 10.95
N LEU A 216 -12.96 -37.07 11.55
CA LEU A 216 -12.77 -36.99 13.01
C LEU A 216 -11.86 -35.78 13.35
N PRO A 217 -12.06 -35.15 14.53
CA PRO A 217 -13.18 -35.36 15.48
C PRO A 217 -14.53 -34.81 14.96
N GLN A 218 -14.52 -33.93 13.95
CA GLN A 218 -15.69 -33.36 13.27
C GLN A 218 -15.49 -33.40 11.77
N LYS A 219 -16.56 -33.65 11.00
CA LYS A 219 -16.50 -33.65 9.53
C LYS A 219 -16.16 -32.27 9.00
N HIS A 220 -15.04 -32.18 8.33
CA HIS A 220 -14.65 -30.92 7.65
C HIS A 220 -13.88 -31.21 6.36
N THR A 221 -13.98 -30.27 5.44
CA THR A 221 -13.14 -30.21 4.22
C THR A 221 -11.97 -29.27 4.52
N GLN A 222 -10.75 -29.71 4.24
CA GLN A 222 -9.56 -28.89 4.36
C GLN A 222 -8.92 -28.72 2.98
N LEU A 223 -8.66 -27.47 2.59
CA LEU A 223 -7.89 -27.13 1.40
C LEU A 223 -6.52 -26.65 1.84
N GLN A 224 -5.45 -27.26 1.35
CA GLN A 224 -4.10 -26.74 1.46
C GLN A 224 -3.78 -26.00 0.17
N VAL A 225 -3.52 -24.71 0.27
CA VAL A 225 -3.18 -23.81 -0.83
C VAL A 225 -1.69 -23.56 -0.80
N VAL A 226 -0.99 -23.83 -1.91
CA VAL A 226 0.48 -23.71 -1.99
C VAL A 226 0.87 -22.86 -3.19
N PHE A 227 1.74 -21.89 -2.97
CA PHE A 227 2.33 -21.01 -3.98
C PHE A 227 3.82 -21.32 -4.19
N ASP A 228 4.42 -20.81 -5.27
CA ASP A 228 5.86 -20.95 -5.51
C ASP A 228 6.70 -20.10 -4.54
N ALA A 229 6.21 -18.93 -4.18
CA ALA A 229 6.77 -18.02 -3.19
C ALA A 229 5.65 -17.43 -2.32
N PRO A 230 5.93 -16.78 -1.18
CA PRO A 230 4.91 -16.10 -0.38
C PRO A 230 4.10 -15.13 -1.24
N GLN A 231 2.78 -15.10 -1.05
CA GLN A 231 1.89 -14.20 -1.79
C GLN A 231 1.13 -13.31 -0.83
N ILE A 232 0.95 -12.04 -1.22
CA ILE A 232 0.05 -11.13 -0.55
C ILE A 232 -1.36 -11.43 -1.04
N ILE A 233 -2.29 -11.75 -0.13
CA ILE A 233 -3.68 -12.05 -0.46
C ILE A 233 -4.56 -11.18 0.41
N ASN A 234 -5.47 -10.43 -0.23
CA ASN A 234 -6.42 -9.54 0.43
C ASN A 234 -7.88 -9.94 0.17
N GLN A 235 -8.12 -10.83 -0.82
CA GLN A 235 -9.47 -11.29 -1.15
C GLN A 235 -9.46 -12.74 -1.60
N ILE A 236 -10.51 -13.47 -1.22
CA ILE A 236 -10.78 -14.85 -1.65
C ILE A 236 -12.23 -14.95 -2.11
N ASP A 237 -12.43 -15.52 -3.31
CA ASP A 237 -13.74 -15.75 -3.90
C ASP A 237 -13.96 -17.25 -4.10
N PHE A 238 -15.10 -17.78 -3.67
CA PHE A 238 -15.48 -19.17 -3.84
C PHE A 238 -16.60 -19.32 -4.86
N GLU A 239 -16.44 -20.24 -5.78
CA GLU A 239 -17.49 -20.71 -6.66
C GLU A 239 -17.92 -22.10 -6.19
N ILE A 240 -19.16 -22.24 -5.75
CA ILE A 240 -19.71 -23.45 -5.16
C ILE A 240 -20.95 -23.86 -5.97
N SER A 241 -20.92 -25.08 -6.52
CA SER A 241 -21.99 -25.56 -7.39
C SER A 241 -23.02 -26.43 -6.69
N ARG A 242 -22.67 -27.09 -5.59
CA ARG A 242 -23.56 -27.99 -4.84
C ARG A 242 -23.25 -28.00 -3.34
N PRO A 243 -24.24 -28.22 -2.48
CA PRO A 243 -25.67 -28.30 -2.77
C PRO A 243 -26.27 -26.90 -3.09
N THR A 244 -27.55 -26.86 -3.51
CA THR A 244 -28.24 -25.59 -3.80
C THR A 244 -28.32 -24.68 -2.58
N TYR A 245 -28.57 -25.25 -1.41
CA TYR A 245 -28.66 -24.51 -0.14
C TYR A 245 -27.57 -24.98 0.81
N TYR A 246 -26.76 -24.05 1.25
CA TYR A 246 -25.70 -24.32 2.24
C TYR A 246 -25.43 -23.11 3.10
N LYS A 247 -24.96 -23.38 4.31
CA LYS A 247 -24.45 -22.42 5.27
C LYS A 247 -23.34 -23.09 6.07
N ARG A 248 -22.06 -22.69 5.86
CA ARG A 248 -20.88 -23.35 6.44
C ARG A 248 -19.91 -22.33 6.99
N LYS A 249 -19.40 -22.56 8.18
CA LYS A 249 -18.27 -21.83 8.70
C LYS A 249 -17.00 -22.27 7.96
N ALA A 250 -16.21 -21.31 7.53
CA ALA A 250 -14.89 -21.52 6.97
C ALA A 250 -13.85 -20.73 7.78
N VAL A 251 -12.68 -21.32 7.96
CA VAL A 251 -11.57 -20.72 8.72
C VAL A 251 -10.31 -20.83 7.89
N ILE A 252 -9.60 -19.71 7.74
CA ILE A 252 -8.25 -19.70 7.17
C ILE A 252 -7.26 -19.73 8.32
N PHE A 253 -6.29 -20.64 8.25
CA PHE A 253 -5.25 -20.77 9.25
C PHE A 253 -3.90 -21.10 8.62
N ARG A 254 -2.83 -20.85 9.35
CA ARG A 254 -1.47 -21.27 9.02
C ARG A 254 -0.92 -22.22 10.07
N LYS A 255 0.04 -23.03 9.69
CA LYS A 255 0.75 -23.94 10.58
C LYS A 255 2.08 -23.31 11.00
N VAL A 256 2.20 -22.99 12.28
CA VAL A 256 3.39 -22.36 12.85
C VAL A 256 4.14 -23.37 13.71
N LYS A 257 5.45 -23.45 13.54
CA LYS A 257 6.32 -24.22 14.43
C LYS A 257 6.60 -23.41 15.68
N ARG A 258 6.21 -23.92 16.83
CA ARG A 258 6.53 -23.34 18.13
C ARG A 258 7.60 -24.19 18.81
N GLU A 259 8.76 -23.61 19.03
CA GLU A 259 9.84 -24.24 19.78
C GLU A 259 9.64 -23.98 21.27
N SER A 260 9.44 -25.06 22.03
CA SER A 260 9.52 -25.07 23.49
C SER A 260 10.80 -25.82 23.89
N LYS A 261 11.37 -25.51 25.09
CA LYS A 261 12.69 -26.00 25.57
C LYS A 261 13.03 -27.47 25.32
N ARG A 262 12.07 -28.33 24.95
CA ARG A 262 12.26 -29.77 24.70
C ARG A 262 11.43 -30.36 23.54
N LYS A 263 10.55 -29.60 22.90
CA LYS A 263 9.69 -30.13 21.81
C LYS A 263 9.37 -29.03 20.80
N THR A 264 9.35 -29.41 19.54
CA THR A 264 8.80 -28.57 18.45
C THR A 264 7.36 -29.01 18.24
N GLU A 265 6.41 -28.12 18.45
CA GLU A 265 4.98 -28.36 18.21
C GLU A 265 4.54 -27.57 16.99
N ILE A 266 3.66 -28.17 16.18
CA ILE A 266 3.00 -27.49 15.07
C ILE A 266 1.66 -27.00 15.59
N ILE A 267 1.44 -25.69 15.57
CA ILE A 267 0.21 -25.04 16.03
C ILE A 267 -0.53 -24.50 14.82
N GLU A 268 -1.86 -24.70 14.81
CA GLU A 268 -2.75 -24.05 13.86
C GLU A 268 -3.10 -22.65 14.39
N GLU A 269 -2.66 -21.62 13.67
CA GLU A 269 -2.96 -20.22 13.97
C GLU A 269 -4.05 -19.74 13.04
N GLU A 270 -5.23 -19.41 13.58
CA GLU A 270 -6.34 -18.86 12.84
C GLU A 270 -6.00 -17.44 12.37
N ILE A 271 -6.22 -17.15 11.09
CA ILE A 271 -6.04 -15.83 10.50
C ILE A 271 -7.38 -15.10 10.43
N VAL A 272 -8.40 -15.78 9.91
CA VAL A 272 -9.76 -15.23 9.77
C VAL A 272 -10.78 -16.34 9.63
N SER A 273 -12.01 -16.07 10.08
CA SER A 273 -13.17 -16.92 9.82
C SER A 273 -14.29 -16.16 9.13
N PHE A 274 -15.06 -16.86 8.31
CA PHE A 274 -16.19 -16.32 7.56
C PHE A 274 -17.22 -17.44 7.31
N GLU A 275 -18.37 -17.05 6.76
CA GLU A 275 -19.46 -17.96 6.46
C GLU A 275 -19.70 -18.09 4.96
N LEU A 276 -19.55 -19.29 4.42
CA LEU A 276 -19.98 -19.65 3.08
C LEU A 276 -21.50 -19.85 3.07
N ASN A 277 -22.20 -19.11 2.23
CA ASN A 277 -23.66 -19.07 2.23
C ASN A 277 -24.20 -19.01 0.80
N SER A 278 -25.20 -19.89 0.49
CA SER A 278 -25.83 -19.94 -0.83
C SER A 278 -26.64 -18.69 -1.20
N ASN A 279 -27.04 -17.89 -0.20
CA ASN A 279 -27.87 -16.70 -0.41
C ASN A 279 -27.04 -15.44 -0.68
N THR A 280 -25.72 -15.51 -0.60
CA THR A 280 -24.81 -14.38 -0.77
C THR A 280 -23.67 -14.72 -1.72
N LYS A 281 -23.05 -13.70 -2.29
CA LYS A 281 -21.80 -13.88 -3.01
C LYS A 281 -20.71 -14.28 -2.03
N ASN A 282 -20.08 -15.44 -2.25
CA ASN A 282 -18.98 -15.91 -1.41
C ASN A 282 -17.64 -15.24 -1.80
N SER A 283 -17.58 -13.94 -1.58
CA SER A 283 -16.46 -13.06 -1.85
C SER A 283 -16.07 -12.36 -0.56
N PHE A 284 -14.86 -12.61 -0.08
CA PHE A 284 -14.42 -12.19 1.25
C PHE A 284 -13.14 -11.35 1.16
N THR A 285 -13.22 -10.10 1.63
CA THR A 285 -12.02 -9.33 1.95
C THR A 285 -11.49 -9.83 3.28
N ILE A 286 -10.21 -10.16 3.30
CA ILE A 286 -9.54 -10.77 4.46
C ILE A 286 -8.39 -9.88 4.93
N PRO A 287 -7.93 -10.03 6.19
CA PRO A 287 -6.66 -9.47 6.63
C PRO A 287 -5.55 -9.91 5.67
N GLU A 288 -4.58 -9.05 5.43
CA GLU A 288 -3.48 -9.35 4.52
C GLU A 288 -2.74 -10.61 4.97
N ILE A 289 -2.72 -11.62 4.10
CA ILE A 289 -1.92 -12.81 4.26
C ILE A 289 -0.66 -12.64 3.43
N PHE A 290 0.52 -12.92 4.01
CA PHE A 290 1.79 -13.03 3.29
C PHE A 290 2.41 -14.38 3.57
N GLU A 291 1.89 -15.42 2.90
CA GLU A 291 2.29 -16.81 3.15
C GLU A 291 2.57 -17.56 1.84
N LYS A 292 3.50 -18.52 1.92
CA LYS A 292 3.76 -19.46 0.83
C LYS A 292 2.72 -20.57 0.78
N ASP A 293 2.21 -20.98 1.93
CA ASP A 293 1.13 -21.95 2.06
C ASP A 293 0.23 -21.62 3.25
N PHE A 294 -1.05 -21.87 3.08
CA PHE A 294 -2.04 -21.75 4.13
C PHE A 294 -3.16 -22.77 3.93
N TYR A 295 -4.03 -22.88 4.90
CA TYR A 295 -5.10 -23.86 4.93
C TYR A 295 -6.46 -23.17 5.05
N ILE A 296 -7.47 -23.74 4.39
CA ILE A 296 -8.87 -23.35 4.54
C ILE A 296 -9.62 -24.56 5.06
N LYS A 297 -10.22 -24.44 6.23
CA LYS A 297 -11.04 -25.47 6.89
C LYS A 297 -12.50 -25.09 6.77
N ILE A 298 -13.33 -25.98 6.22
CA ILE A 298 -14.78 -25.77 6.04
C ILE A 298 -15.49 -26.81 6.89
N GLU A 299 -16.31 -26.38 7.84
CA GLU A 299 -17.06 -27.25 8.75
C GLU A 299 -18.28 -27.83 8.02
N ASN A 300 -18.30 -29.15 7.83
CA ASN A 300 -19.42 -29.85 7.16
C ASN A 300 -20.55 -30.25 8.12
N LYS A 301 -20.27 -30.34 9.43
CA LYS A 301 -21.24 -30.87 10.43
C LYS A 301 -21.78 -32.25 9.99
N ASN A 302 -23.08 -32.41 9.93
CA ASN A 302 -23.72 -33.64 9.49
C ASN A 302 -24.04 -33.68 7.98
N ASN A 303 -23.56 -32.70 7.23
CA ASN A 303 -23.85 -32.56 5.80
C ASN A 303 -22.73 -33.15 4.93
N GLN A 304 -23.05 -33.37 3.66
CA GLN A 304 -22.07 -33.68 2.64
C GLN A 304 -21.14 -32.49 2.40
N PRO A 305 -19.89 -32.72 1.99
CA PRO A 305 -18.96 -31.68 1.60
C PRO A 305 -19.50 -30.81 0.46
N LEU A 306 -19.10 -29.52 0.44
CA LEU A 306 -19.44 -28.62 -0.65
C LEU A 306 -18.68 -28.99 -1.93
N THR A 307 -19.35 -28.93 -3.08
CA THR A 307 -18.69 -29.03 -4.38
C THR A 307 -18.17 -27.66 -4.79
N ILE A 308 -16.91 -27.39 -4.49
CA ILE A 308 -16.22 -26.15 -4.83
C ILE A 308 -15.63 -26.31 -6.22
N THR A 309 -16.07 -25.48 -7.17
CA THR A 309 -15.62 -25.51 -8.58
C THR A 309 -14.36 -24.67 -8.77
N SER A 310 -14.26 -23.53 -8.08
CA SER A 310 -13.03 -22.72 -8.08
C SER A 310 -12.90 -21.93 -6.78
N VAL A 311 -11.64 -21.60 -6.46
CA VAL A 311 -11.29 -20.62 -5.43
C VAL A 311 -10.32 -19.64 -6.08
N LYS A 312 -10.69 -18.37 -6.13
CA LYS A 312 -9.85 -17.29 -6.67
C LYS A 312 -9.22 -16.52 -5.53
N TYR A 313 -7.97 -16.19 -5.68
CA TYR A 313 -7.18 -15.41 -4.74
C TYR A 313 -6.74 -14.12 -5.41
N SER A 314 -6.87 -13.00 -4.72
CA SER A 314 -6.54 -11.71 -5.29
C SER A 314 -5.86 -10.81 -4.26
N GLN A 315 -5.04 -9.90 -4.76
CA GLN A 315 -4.40 -8.85 -3.97
C GLN A 315 -4.78 -7.46 -4.46
N LYS A 316 -4.73 -6.48 -3.56
CA LYS A 316 -4.87 -5.07 -3.92
C LYS A 316 -3.67 -4.65 -4.75
N PRO A 317 -3.87 -3.88 -5.84
CA PRO A 317 -2.76 -3.37 -6.63
C PRO A 317 -1.94 -2.37 -5.80
N VAL A 318 -0.65 -2.41 -6.03
CA VAL A 318 0.32 -1.46 -5.47
C VAL A 318 1.22 -1.01 -6.60
N SER A 319 1.54 0.27 -6.65
CA SER A 319 2.36 0.86 -7.69
C SER A 319 3.60 1.55 -7.11
N ALA A 320 4.67 1.60 -7.88
CA ALA A 320 5.80 2.50 -7.65
C ALA A 320 5.65 3.71 -8.57
N ILE A 321 5.71 4.91 -8.01
CA ILE A 321 5.73 6.17 -8.76
C ILE A 321 7.18 6.60 -8.91
N VAL A 322 7.61 6.80 -10.15
CA VAL A 322 9.00 7.03 -10.51
C VAL A 322 9.10 7.98 -11.70
N GLU A 323 10.12 8.83 -11.73
CA GLU A 323 10.43 9.67 -12.89
C GLU A 323 11.25 8.85 -13.88
N LEU A 324 10.72 8.68 -15.09
CA LEU A 324 11.36 7.93 -16.18
C LEU A 324 11.57 8.84 -17.39
N TYR A 325 12.63 8.55 -18.14
CA TYR A 325 12.96 9.28 -19.38
C TYR A 325 12.73 8.37 -20.58
N ALA A 326 12.18 8.96 -21.66
CA ALA A 326 11.88 8.25 -22.89
C ALA A 326 13.13 7.60 -23.50
N ASN A 327 12.94 6.38 -24.03
CA ASN A 327 13.98 5.56 -24.66
C ASN A 327 15.13 5.15 -23.71
N GLU A 328 15.00 5.33 -22.41
CA GLU A 328 15.93 4.78 -21.42
C GLU A 328 15.46 3.41 -20.91
N LYS A 329 16.43 2.58 -20.53
CA LYS A 329 16.16 1.23 -20.00
C LYS A 329 16.26 1.24 -18.49
N TYR A 330 15.25 0.64 -17.86
CA TYR A 330 15.17 0.52 -16.41
C TYR A 330 14.93 -0.92 -15.99
N SER A 331 15.40 -1.25 -14.79
CA SER A 331 15.19 -2.55 -14.17
C SER A 331 14.74 -2.37 -12.72
N ILE A 332 13.91 -3.30 -12.26
CA ILE A 332 13.51 -3.42 -10.86
C ILE A 332 14.19 -4.65 -10.27
N LYS A 333 14.66 -4.55 -9.03
CA LYS A 333 15.27 -5.65 -8.29
C LYS A 333 14.66 -5.76 -6.91
N THR A 334 14.54 -6.99 -6.41
CA THR A 334 13.97 -7.29 -5.09
C THR A 334 14.52 -8.59 -4.51
N GLY A 335 14.17 -8.94 -3.27
CA GLY A 335 14.57 -10.18 -2.60
C GLY A 335 15.80 -10.02 -1.73
N ASN A 336 16.25 -8.82 -1.43
CA ASN A 336 17.34 -8.58 -0.49
C ASN A 336 16.80 -8.24 0.91
N LYS A 337 16.73 -9.24 1.77
CA LYS A 337 16.20 -9.13 3.14
C LYS A 337 16.96 -8.15 4.05
N ASN A 338 18.20 -7.79 3.69
CA ASN A 338 19.06 -6.89 4.49
C ASN A 338 18.83 -5.41 4.17
N LEU A 339 18.07 -5.09 3.13
CA LEU A 339 17.76 -3.70 2.78
C LEU A 339 16.59 -3.18 3.62
N ASN A 340 16.69 -1.94 4.02
CA ASN A 340 15.60 -1.16 4.59
C ASN A 340 14.94 -0.31 3.51
N GLU A 341 13.80 0.29 3.85
CA GLU A 341 13.15 1.27 3.00
C GLU A 341 14.14 2.37 2.62
N PRO A 342 14.22 2.72 1.32
CA PRO A 342 15.11 3.80 0.89
C PRO A 342 14.54 5.14 1.33
N ASP A 343 15.44 6.04 1.70
CA ASP A 343 15.10 7.42 2.06
C ASP A 343 15.39 8.34 0.85
N TYR A 344 14.33 8.65 0.09
CA TYR A 344 14.42 9.53 -1.07
C TYR A 344 13.67 10.84 -0.81
N ASP A 345 14.26 11.97 -1.16
CA ASP A 345 13.61 13.29 -1.12
C ASP A 345 12.25 13.29 -1.82
N LEU A 346 12.11 12.46 -2.86
CA LEU A 346 10.86 12.31 -3.62
C LEU A 346 9.65 11.95 -2.73
N SER A 347 9.90 11.30 -1.60
CA SER A 347 8.86 10.94 -0.64
C SER A 347 8.16 12.15 -0.03
N ASP A 348 8.83 13.29 0.10
CA ASP A 348 8.27 14.52 0.64
C ASP A 348 7.37 15.24 -0.37
N PHE A 349 7.52 14.93 -1.65
CA PHE A 349 6.80 15.57 -2.75
C PHE A 349 5.63 14.75 -3.30
N LYS A 350 5.21 13.67 -2.63
CA LYS A 350 4.09 12.81 -3.07
C LYS A 350 2.82 13.58 -3.42
N ASN A 351 2.50 14.59 -2.62
CA ASN A 351 1.29 15.40 -2.82
C ASN A 351 1.37 16.34 -4.03
N ASN A 352 2.57 16.63 -4.51
CA ASN A 352 2.78 17.48 -5.68
C ASN A 352 2.64 16.70 -6.99
N ILE A 353 2.73 15.37 -6.90
CA ILE A 353 2.61 14.46 -8.04
C ILE A 353 1.18 13.93 -8.06
N SER A 354 0.29 14.70 -8.70
CA SER A 354 -1.15 14.42 -8.77
C SER A 354 -1.61 14.27 -10.22
N GLY A 355 -2.78 13.65 -10.40
CA GLY A 355 -3.39 13.44 -11.71
C GLY A 355 -3.19 12.02 -12.25
N LYS A 356 -3.66 11.78 -13.48
CA LYS A 356 -3.55 10.49 -14.14
C LYS A 356 -2.14 10.33 -14.72
N LEU A 357 -1.30 9.53 -14.08
CA LEU A 357 0.03 9.20 -14.56
C LEU A 357 -0.03 8.17 -15.70
N SER A 358 0.92 8.26 -16.62
CA SER A 358 1.13 7.24 -17.65
C SER A 358 1.60 5.94 -16.99
N GLN A 359 0.94 4.82 -17.32
CA GLN A 359 1.25 3.53 -16.72
C GLN A 359 2.27 2.75 -17.54
N THR A 360 3.18 2.08 -16.86
CA THR A 360 4.08 1.11 -17.45
C THR A 360 4.10 -0.19 -16.64
N SER A 361 4.67 -1.26 -17.18
CA SER A 361 4.62 -2.60 -16.61
C SER A 361 6.01 -3.22 -16.52
N ILE A 362 6.11 -4.24 -15.65
CA ILE A 362 7.32 -5.04 -15.46
C ILE A 362 7.19 -6.30 -16.33
N TYR A 363 8.26 -6.68 -17.01
CA TYR A 363 8.35 -7.89 -17.82
C TYR A 363 9.71 -8.57 -17.63
N ASP A 364 9.88 -9.76 -18.19
CA ASP A 364 11.11 -10.56 -18.13
C ASP A 364 11.63 -10.75 -16.69
N ILE A 365 10.69 -11.09 -15.78
CA ILE A 365 11.00 -11.31 -14.36
C ILE A 365 11.79 -12.61 -14.23
N LYS A 366 12.97 -12.54 -13.61
CA LYS A 366 13.89 -13.66 -13.45
C LYS A 366 14.40 -13.74 -12.03
N GLN A 367 14.44 -14.94 -11.50
CA GLN A 367 15.20 -15.21 -10.29
C GLN A 367 16.70 -15.18 -10.61
N ILE A 368 17.41 -14.36 -9.90
CA ILE A 368 18.88 -14.36 -9.96
C ILE A 368 19.32 -15.54 -9.11
N SER A 369 19.64 -16.68 -9.77
CA SER A 369 20.17 -17.82 -9.07
C SER A 369 21.50 -17.43 -8.43
N SER A 370 21.48 -17.26 -7.11
CA SER A 370 22.72 -17.25 -6.35
C SER A 370 23.30 -18.66 -6.47
N SER A 371 24.36 -18.81 -7.22
CA SER A 371 25.10 -20.08 -7.38
C SER A 371 25.80 -20.54 -6.08
N LYS A 372 25.47 -19.93 -4.95
CA LYS A 372 25.88 -20.38 -3.62
C LYS A 372 24.64 -20.61 -2.77
N LYS A 373 24.37 -21.90 -2.42
CA LYS A 373 23.58 -22.21 -1.23
C LYS A 373 23.94 -21.18 -0.17
N GLN A 374 22.99 -20.43 0.37
CA GLN A 374 23.21 -19.70 1.62
C GLN A 374 23.59 -20.75 2.66
N VAL A 375 24.90 -20.95 2.81
CA VAL A 375 25.43 -21.39 4.08
C VAL A 375 25.04 -20.23 5.00
N GLU A 376 24.17 -20.47 5.96
CA GLU A 376 23.96 -19.54 7.08
C GLU A 376 25.35 -19.22 7.59
N ASN A 377 25.87 -18.06 7.21
CA ASN A 377 27.12 -17.57 7.75
C ASN A 377 26.85 -17.28 9.23
N LYS A 378 27.01 -18.33 10.05
CA LYS A 378 27.14 -18.14 11.49
C LYS A 378 28.16 -17.04 11.68
N SER A 379 27.78 -15.98 12.33
CA SER A 379 28.66 -14.87 12.68
C SER A 379 29.97 -15.44 13.19
N PHE A 380 31.10 -14.84 12.88
CA PHE A 380 32.44 -15.26 13.29
C PHE A 380 32.48 -15.69 14.77
N TRP A 381 31.76 -14.98 15.62
CA TRP A 381 31.61 -15.24 17.06
C TRP A 381 30.85 -16.52 17.41
N GLN A 382 30.03 -17.03 16.49
CA GLN A 382 29.18 -18.24 16.67
C GLN A 382 29.87 -19.52 16.15
N GLN A 383 31.09 -19.39 15.63
CA GLN A 383 31.87 -20.54 15.17
C GLN A 383 32.57 -21.20 16.35
N GLY A 384 32.39 -22.49 16.50
CA GLY A 384 32.93 -23.24 17.67
C GLY A 384 34.44 -23.08 17.89
N TRP A 385 35.24 -22.88 16.83
CA TRP A 385 36.68 -22.66 16.96
C TRP A 385 37.03 -21.33 17.64
N PHE A 386 36.18 -20.28 17.49
CA PHE A 386 36.40 -19.00 18.14
C PHE A 386 36.31 -19.07 19.66
N MET A 387 35.37 -19.87 20.18
CA MET A 387 35.25 -20.14 21.61
C MET A 387 36.54 -20.78 22.16
N TRP A 388 37.08 -21.78 21.43
CA TRP A 388 38.33 -22.43 21.81
C TRP A 388 39.51 -21.48 21.77
N LEU A 389 39.56 -20.59 20.79
CA LEU A 389 40.63 -19.56 20.69
C LEU A 389 40.56 -18.60 21.89
N CYS A 390 39.39 -18.17 22.31
CA CYS A 390 39.22 -17.33 23.51
C CYS A 390 39.65 -18.06 24.80
N ILE A 391 39.32 -19.35 24.92
CA ILE A 391 39.75 -20.17 26.08
C ILE A 391 41.27 -20.32 26.12
N ILE A 392 41.92 -20.58 24.98
CA ILE A 392 43.37 -20.71 24.89
C ILE A 392 44.05 -19.40 25.23
N LEU A 393 43.58 -18.27 24.68
CA LEU A 393 44.14 -16.95 25.00
C LEU A 393 43.97 -16.59 26.47
N GLY A 394 42.82 -16.87 27.05
CA GLY A 394 42.55 -16.70 28.49
C GLY A 394 43.50 -17.55 29.31
N GLY A 395 43.69 -18.82 28.94
CA GLY A 395 44.64 -19.74 29.62
C GLY A 395 46.09 -19.25 29.55
N ILE A 396 46.56 -18.80 28.38
CA ILE A 396 47.92 -18.24 28.22
C ILE A 396 48.08 -16.98 29.10
N THR A 397 47.07 -16.13 29.16
CA THR A 397 47.11 -14.91 29.97
C THR A 397 47.25 -15.25 31.47
N ILE A 398 46.46 -16.23 31.95
CA ILE A 398 46.54 -16.69 33.36
C ILE A 398 47.93 -17.28 33.64
N LEU A 399 48.46 -18.14 32.77
CA LEU A 399 49.81 -18.73 32.94
C LEU A 399 50.87 -17.67 32.96
N TYR A 400 50.80 -16.65 32.10
CA TYR A 400 51.76 -15.55 32.06
C TYR A 400 51.77 -14.76 33.39
N PHE A 401 50.58 -14.39 33.89
CA PHE A 401 50.49 -13.68 35.18
C PHE A 401 50.91 -14.55 36.36
N THR A 402 50.58 -15.84 36.34
CA THR A 402 51.01 -16.79 37.38
C THR A 402 52.54 -16.91 37.39
N ALA A 403 53.18 -17.07 36.23
CA ALA A 403 54.64 -17.14 36.12
C ALA A 403 55.33 -15.84 36.55
N SER A 404 54.73 -14.69 36.18
CA SER A 404 55.23 -13.37 36.63
C SER A 404 55.19 -13.23 38.16
N LEU A 405 54.04 -13.65 38.76
CA LEU A 405 53.86 -13.56 40.22
C LEU A 405 54.80 -14.48 40.99
N VAL A 406 55.04 -15.70 40.48
CA VAL A 406 56.04 -16.63 41.06
C VAL A 406 57.47 -16.08 40.97
N LYS A 407 57.79 -15.41 39.84
CA LYS A 407 59.07 -14.73 39.68
C LYS A 407 59.29 -13.59 40.68
N ASP A 408 58.25 -12.75 40.85
CA ASP A 408 58.27 -11.64 41.84
C ASP A 408 58.35 -12.12 43.28
N LEU A 409 57.77 -13.30 43.59
CA LEU A 409 57.92 -13.92 44.93
C LEU A 409 59.35 -14.50 45.19
N ASN A 410 59.97 -15.02 44.15
CA ASN A 410 61.36 -15.55 44.27
C ASN A 410 62.44 -14.45 44.34
N GLU A 411 62.16 -13.25 43.83
CA GLU A 411 63.04 -12.10 43.91
C GLU A 411 62.94 -11.35 45.26
N LYS A 412 61.95 -11.67 46.10
CA LYS A 412 61.72 -11.05 47.42
C LYS A 412 62.20 -11.94 48.60
N ASN A 413 62.64 -13.14 48.34
CA ASN A 413 63.36 -14.00 49.31
C ASN A 413 64.86 -14.03 48.98
#